data_452a7125feeb5b54e014ffd9c30b04eb
#
_entry.id   452a7125feeb5b54e014ffd9c30b04eb
#
_cell.length_a   1.000
_cell.length_b   1.000
_cell.length_c   1.000
_cell.angle_alpha   90.00
_cell.angle_beta   90.00
_cell.angle_gamma   90.00
#
_symmetry.space_group_name_H-M   'P 1'
#
loop_
_entity.id
_entity.type
_entity.pdbx_description
1 polymer ?
#
loop_
_entity_poly.entity_id
_entity_poly.type
_entity_poly.pdbx_seq_one_letter_code
_entity_poly.pdbx_strand_id
1 'polypeptide(L)'
;QILYYTIPVLRFMVEKPDGTPVQCEATDPTTFTTQRKLLNIIWLQAHFMPEPLNPTKYREFLNQVIKKPTVIRPAEGTEDKDQLYPHLYEFCINGVKAKSKSEIRGGLCWTEGGYHYFLFSSFFETLPTRWKASSKDTGIILKKYYAAEFGHPYNIETGTIRCVKLKQLHIDQIEHHPTEKKKDNY
;
A
#
# COMPACT_ATOMS: atom_id res chain seq x y z
N GLN A 1 -9.83 15.95 -0.85
CA GLN A 1 -8.50 15.61 -1.36
C GLN A 1 -8.44 14.11 -1.66
N ILE A 2 -7.96 13.74 -2.82
CA ILE A 2 -7.67 12.34 -3.14
C ILE A 2 -6.15 12.20 -3.11
N LEU A 3 -5.65 11.43 -2.15
CA LEU A 3 -4.25 11.07 -2.10
C LEU A 3 -4.08 9.79 -2.92
N TYR A 4 -3.29 9.86 -3.98
CA TYR A 4 -2.90 8.67 -4.73
C TYR A 4 -1.75 7.96 -4.02
N TYR A 5 -2.10 7.24 -2.96
CA TYR A 5 -1.34 6.05 -2.57
C TYR A 5 -1.65 4.93 -3.56
N THR A 6 -0.99 3.82 -3.45
CA THR A 6 -1.34 2.59 -4.19
C THR A 6 -2.81 2.22 -4.01
N ILE A 7 -3.37 2.56 -2.86
CA ILE A 7 -4.80 2.57 -2.53
C ILE A 7 -5.16 4.04 -2.35
N PRO A 8 -6.10 4.58 -3.14
CA PRO A 8 -6.49 5.98 -3.00
C PRO A 8 -7.09 6.22 -1.61
N VAL A 9 -6.48 7.13 -0.87
CA VAL A 9 -7.02 7.61 0.40
C VAL A 9 -7.80 8.88 0.12
N LEU A 10 -9.08 8.86 0.45
CA LEU A 10 -9.93 10.03 0.37
C LEU A 10 -9.83 10.79 1.69
N ARG A 11 -9.25 11.99 1.64
CA ARG A 11 -9.12 12.87 2.79
C ARG A 11 -10.14 14.00 2.68
N PHE A 12 -10.88 14.25 3.76
CA PHE A 12 -11.88 15.31 3.83
C PHE A 12 -11.91 15.96 5.20
N MET A 13 -12.34 17.21 5.23
CA MET A 13 -12.46 17.97 6.47
C MET A 13 -13.92 17.99 6.92
N VAL A 14 -14.14 17.81 8.20
CA VAL A 14 -15.45 17.93 8.85
C VAL A 14 -15.32 19.01 9.91
N GLU A 15 -16.22 19.96 9.90
CA GLU A 15 -16.32 20.99 10.95
C GLU A 15 -17.30 20.52 12.02
N LYS A 16 -16.83 20.50 13.27
CA LYS A 16 -17.70 20.20 14.42
C LYS A 16 -18.64 21.36 14.75
N PRO A 17 -19.67 21.16 15.56
CA PRO A 17 -20.58 22.23 15.99
C PRO A 17 -19.89 23.39 16.72
N ASP A 18 -18.74 23.12 17.33
CA ASP A 18 -17.89 24.12 18.02
C ASP A 18 -16.95 24.90 17.07
N GLY A 19 -17.05 24.66 15.75
CA GLY A 19 -16.21 25.25 14.74
C GLY A 19 -14.83 24.58 14.57
N THR A 20 -14.53 23.51 15.31
CA THR A 20 -13.26 22.82 15.23
C THR A 20 -13.19 21.95 13.96
N PRO A 21 -12.26 22.18 13.04
CA PRO A 21 -12.08 21.32 11.86
C PRO A 21 -11.38 20.01 12.25
N VAL A 22 -11.91 18.90 11.81
CA VAL A 22 -11.30 17.56 11.96
C VAL A 22 -11.07 16.93 10.61
N GLN A 23 -9.85 16.46 10.37
CA GLN A 23 -9.53 15.71 9.16
C GLN A 23 -9.94 14.26 9.31
N CYS A 24 -10.72 13.78 8.34
CA CYS A 24 -11.14 12.40 8.23
C CYS A 24 -10.55 11.76 6.98
N GLU A 25 -10.29 10.45 7.04
CA GLU A 25 -9.74 9.67 5.95
C GLU A 25 -10.60 8.42 5.68
N ALA A 26 -10.78 8.11 4.41
CA ALA A 26 -11.44 6.89 3.95
C ALA A 26 -10.56 6.19 2.92
N THR A 27 -10.23 4.93 3.17
CA THR A 27 -9.44 4.08 2.25
C THR A 27 -10.32 3.38 1.22
N ASP A 28 -11.63 3.29 1.47
CA ASP A 28 -12.59 2.69 0.55
C ASP A 28 -13.36 3.79 -0.20
N PRO A 29 -13.17 3.93 -1.53
CA PRO A 29 -13.93 4.89 -2.34
C PRO A 29 -15.44 4.72 -2.24
N THR A 30 -15.90 3.50 -1.93
CA THR A 30 -17.34 3.24 -1.76
C THR A 30 -17.93 3.85 -0.50
N THR A 31 -17.10 4.38 0.40
CA THR A 31 -17.54 5.09 1.60
C THR A 31 -18.52 6.21 1.29
N PHE A 32 -18.29 6.92 0.18
CA PHE A 32 -19.15 8.02 -0.24
C PHE A 32 -20.42 7.57 -0.98
N THR A 33 -20.54 6.28 -1.34
CA THR A 33 -21.72 5.78 -2.08
C THR A 33 -22.97 5.74 -1.20
N THR A 34 -22.81 5.60 0.10
CA THR A 34 -23.94 5.63 1.04
C THR A 34 -23.64 6.57 2.21
N GLN A 35 -24.63 7.41 2.54
CA GLN A 35 -24.50 8.35 3.65
C GLN A 35 -24.16 7.66 4.98
N ARG A 36 -24.72 6.48 5.23
CA ARG A 36 -24.46 5.71 6.46
C ARG A 36 -22.98 5.36 6.62
N LYS A 37 -22.30 4.96 5.54
CA LYS A 37 -20.87 4.65 5.59
C LYS A 37 -20.02 5.89 5.90
N LEU A 38 -20.36 7.02 5.26
CA LEU A 38 -19.67 8.29 5.50
C LEU A 38 -19.86 8.76 6.95
N LEU A 39 -21.09 8.73 7.46
CA LEU A 39 -21.39 9.11 8.85
C LEU A 39 -20.66 8.24 9.86
N ASN A 40 -20.55 6.92 9.62
CA ASN A 40 -19.79 6.03 10.48
C ASN A 40 -18.31 6.40 10.54
N ILE A 41 -17.68 6.78 9.42
CA ILE A 41 -16.27 7.22 9.41
C ILE A 41 -16.12 8.53 10.17
N ILE A 42 -17.03 9.49 9.97
CA ILE A 42 -17.02 10.76 10.71
C ILE A 42 -17.14 10.48 12.21
N TRP A 43 -18.06 9.63 12.62
CA TRP A 43 -18.22 9.23 14.02
C TRP A 43 -16.94 8.63 14.60
N LEU A 44 -16.31 7.68 13.90
CA LEU A 44 -15.12 6.99 14.38
C LEU A 44 -13.90 7.91 14.50
N GLN A 45 -13.76 8.89 13.61
CA GLN A 45 -12.54 9.72 13.54
C GLN A 45 -12.71 11.12 14.16
N ALA A 46 -13.89 11.71 14.03
CA ALA A 46 -14.17 13.02 14.58
C ALA A 46 -14.94 12.99 15.93
N HIS A 47 -15.40 11.79 16.35
CA HIS A 47 -16.23 11.62 17.55
C HIS A 47 -17.47 12.53 17.55
N PHE A 48 -18.04 12.74 16.36
CA PHE A 48 -19.21 13.56 16.12
C PHE A 48 -20.04 12.95 15.00
N MET A 49 -21.37 12.93 15.18
CA MET A 49 -22.31 12.43 14.19
C MET A 49 -23.11 13.60 13.62
N PRO A 50 -22.84 14.02 12.37
CA PRO A 50 -23.65 15.02 11.72
C PRO A 50 -25.09 14.54 11.52
N GLU A 51 -26.02 15.47 11.44
CA GLU A 51 -27.40 15.14 11.08
C GLU A 51 -27.45 14.55 9.65
N PRO A 52 -28.19 13.45 9.44
CA PRO A 52 -28.34 12.89 8.13
C PRO A 52 -29.04 13.86 7.18
N LEU A 53 -28.49 14.01 5.99
CA LEU A 53 -29.11 14.76 4.91
C LEU A 53 -30.25 13.94 4.29
N ASN A 54 -31.27 14.60 3.76
CA ASN A 54 -32.23 13.88 2.92
C ASN A 54 -31.54 13.38 1.64
N PRO A 55 -32.08 12.36 0.94
CA PRO A 55 -31.43 11.74 -0.21
C PRO A 55 -31.08 12.72 -1.34
N THR A 56 -31.88 13.73 -1.58
CA THR A 56 -31.64 14.75 -2.61
C THR A 56 -30.45 15.62 -2.25
N LYS A 57 -30.42 16.16 -1.03
CA LYS A 57 -29.30 16.98 -0.53
C LYS A 57 -28.01 16.16 -0.44
N TYR A 58 -28.09 14.89 -0.07
CA TYR A 58 -26.91 14.02 -0.05
C TYR A 58 -26.34 13.82 -1.46
N ARG A 59 -27.18 13.64 -2.47
CA ARG A 59 -26.75 13.54 -3.87
C ARG A 59 -26.11 14.83 -4.37
N GLU A 60 -26.67 15.99 -4.03
CA GLU A 60 -26.08 17.30 -4.35
C GLU A 60 -24.72 17.47 -3.68
N PHE A 61 -24.62 17.14 -2.40
CA PHE A 61 -23.35 17.13 -1.67
C PHE A 61 -22.31 16.24 -2.36
N LEU A 62 -22.64 15.00 -2.71
CA LEU A 62 -21.74 14.11 -3.45
C LEU A 62 -21.29 14.70 -4.77
N ASN A 63 -22.21 15.30 -5.53
CA ASN A 63 -21.87 15.94 -6.80
C ASN A 63 -20.91 17.10 -6.62
N GLN A 64 -20.99 17.86 -5.54
CA GLN A 64 -20.06 18.95 -5.24
C GLN A 64 -18.68 18.42 -4.81
N VAL A 65 -18.65 17.41 -3.95
CA VAL A 65 -17.39 16.84 -3.43
C VAL A 65 -16.63 16.08 -4.51
N ILE A 66 -17.32 15.31 -5.35
CA ILE A 66 -16.69 14.45 -6.35
C ILE A 66 -16.27 15.25 -7.60
N LYS A 67 -16.99 16.33 -7.95
CA LYS A 67 -16.68 17.12 -9.17
C LYS A 67 -15.36 17.90 -9.10
N LYS A 68 -14.84 18.19 -7.91
CA LYS A 68 -13.58 18.96 -7.75
C LYS A 68 -12.67 18.37 -6.70
N PRO A 69 -12.25 17.10 -6.82
CA PRO A 69 -11.27 16.58 -5.89
C PRO A 69 -9.92 17.27 -6.13
N THR A 70 -9.31 17.77 -5.08
CA THR A 70 -7.90 18.15 -5.13
C THR A 70 -7.07 16.87 -5.06
N VAL A 71 -6.35 16.58 -6.13
CA VAL A 71 -5.43 15.44 -6.19
C VAL A 71 -4.10 15.88 -5.58
N ILE A 72 -3.73 15.29 -4.45
CA ILE A 72 -2.41 15.49 -3.85
C ILE A 72 -1.60 14.22 -4.12
N ARG A 73 -0.48 14.37 -4.79
CA ARG A 73 0.51 13.29 -4.88
C ARG A 73 1.31 13.28 -3.59
N PRO A 74 1.58 12.10 -3.02
CA PRO A 74 2.53 11.98 -1.90
C PRO A 74 3.88 12.57 -2.31
N ALA A 75 4.64 13.04 -1.34
CA ALA A 75 6.03 13.40 -1.59
C ALA A 75 6.78 12.16 -2.13
N GLU A 76 7.76 12.41 -2.98
CA GLU A 76 8.60 11.34 -3.54
C GLU A 76 9.22 10.50 -2.41
N GLY A 77 9.24 9.18 -2.55
CA GLY A 77 9.72 8.26 -1.49
C GLY A 77 8.72 7.96 -0.38
N THR A 78 7.53 8.57 -0.37
CA THR A 78 6.49 8.30 0.64
C THR A 78 5.39 7.37 0.15
N GLU A 79 5.42 6.96 -1.12
CA GLU A 79 4.46 6.01 -1.66
C GLU A 79 4.70 4.60 -1.07
N ASP A 80 3.63 3.84 -0.93
CA ASP A 80 3.69 2.47 -0.39
C ASP A 80 4.71 1.58 -1.14
N LYS A 81 4.85 1.75 -2.47
CA LYS A 81 5.86 1.04 -3.25
C LYS A 81 7.28 1.34 -2.75
N ASP A 82 7.60 2.62 -2.51
CA ASP A 82 8.93 3.05 -2.08
C ASP A 82 9.24 2.55 -0.68
N GLN A 83 8.22 2.52 0.19
CA GLN A 83 8.34 2.00 1.55
C GLN A 83 8.40 0.47 1.61
N LEU A 84 7.83 -0.25 0.64
CA LEU A 84 7.90 -1.71 0.56
C LEU A 84 9.26 -2.18 -0.02
N TYR A 85 9.89 -1.36 -0.87
CA TYR A 85 11.12 -1.72 -1.55
C TYR A 85 12.26 -2.15 -0.62
N PRO A 86 12.59 -1.41 0.48
CA PRO A 86 13.65 -1.83 1.40
C PRO A 86 13.41 -3.22 2.00
N HIS A 87 12.16 -3.54 2.33
CA HIS A 87 11.81 -4.85 2.88
C HIS A 87 11.94 -5.97 1.84
N LEU A 88 11.52 -5.67 0.61
CA LEU A 88 11.67 -6.61 -0.50
C LEU A 88 13.14 -6.85 -0.85
N TYR A 89 13.94 -5.78 -0.85
CA TYR A 89 15.38 -5.85 -1.06
C TYR A 89 16.08 -6.65 0.05
N GLU A 90 15.76 -6.35 1.31
CA GLU A 90 16.30 -7.09 2.45
C GLU A 90 15.99 -8.58 2.36
N PHE A 91 14.76 -8.94 2.04
CA PHE A 91 14.35 -10.34 1.89
C PHE A 91 15.02 -11.04 0.69
N CYS A 92 15.06 -10.40 -0.48
CA CYS A 92 15.54 -11.04 -1.70
C CYS A 92 17.07 -10.97 -1.87
N ILE A 93 17.74 -9.95 -1.32
CA ILE A 93 19.18 -9.70 -1.59
C ILE A 93 20.03 -9.93 -0.35
N ASN A 94 19.68 -9.31 0.79
CA ASN A 94 20.50 -9.35 2.00
C ASN A 94 20.16 -10.53 2.92
N GLY A 95 18.93 -11.04 2.82
CA GLY A 95 18.46 -12.14 3.65
C GLY A 95 19.16 -13.47 3.36
N VAL A 96 18.82 -14.49 4.15
CA VAL A 96 19.33 -15.84 3.94
C VAL A 96 18.84 -16.37 2.60
N LYS A 97 19.77 -16.65 1.70
CA LYS A 97 19.46 -17.16 0.36
C LYS A 97 19.34 -18.66 0.34
N ALA A 98 18.41 -19.15 -0.46
CA ALA A 98 18.32 -20.56 -0.78
C ALA A 98 19.61 -21.03 -1.50
N LYS A 99 20.16 -22.15 -1.06
CA LYS A 99 21.28 -22.84 -1.71
C LYS A 99 20.81 -23.81 -2.79
N SER A 100 19.55 -24.20 -2.73
CA SER A 100 18.89 -25.07 -3.69
C SER A 100 17.45 -24.60 -3.96
N LYS A 101 16.88 -25.02 -5.09
CA LYS A 101 15.48 -24.69 -5.45
C LYS A 101 14.46 -25.26 -4.45
N SER A 102 14.78 -26.36 -3.81
CA SER A 102 13.90 -27.00 -2.82
C SER A 102 13.71 -26.18 -1.55
N GLU A 103 14.68 -25.32 -1.19
CA GLU A 103 14.62 -24.48 -0.01
C GLU A 103 13.62 -23.30 -0.13
N ILE A 104 13.07 -23.07 -1.33
CA ILE A 104 11.93 -22.15 -1.50
C ILE A 104 10.75 -22.59 -0.63
N ARG A 105 10.54 -23.95 -0.47
CA ARG A 105 9.51 -24.48 0.45
C ARG A 105 9.76 -24.11 1.91
N GLY A 106 11.03 -23.97 2.29
CA GLY A 106 11.46 -23.51 3.62
C GLY A 106 11.35 -21.99 3.82
N GLY A 107 10.82 -21.27 2.83
CA GLY A 107 10.58 -19.83 2.94
C GLY A 107 11.73 -18.95 2.49
N LEU A 108 12.78 -19.53 1.91
CA LEU A 108 13.94 -18.77 1.42
C LEU A 108 13.73 -18.26 -0.01
N CYS A 109 14.45 -17.20 -0.36
CA CYS A 109 14.45 -16.66 -1.71
C CYS A 109 15.53 -17.33 -2.56
N TRP A 110 15.14 -17.86 -3.72
CA TRP A 110 16.02 -18.40 -4.75
C TRP A 110 16.15 -17.42 -5.90
N THR A 111 17.38 -17.26 -6.45
CA THR A 111 17.62 -16.37 -7.59
C THR A 111 18.19 -17.17 -8.75
N GLU A 112 17.52 -17.11 -9.89
CA GLU A 112 17.91 -17.81 -11.13
C GLU A 112 17.45 -17.02 -12.35
N GLY A 113 18.27 -16.96 -13.41
CA GLY A 113 17.88 -16.39 -14.70
C GLY A 113 17.44 -14.92 -14.66
N GLY A 114 17.94 -14.13 -13.68
CA GLY A 114 17.56 -12.74 -13.52
C GLY A 114 16.22 -12.53 -12.80
N TYR A 115 15.74 -13.56 -12.09
CA TYR A 115 14.52 -13.50 -11.30
C TYR A 115 14.73 -14.03 -9.89
N HIS A 116 13.95 -13.49 -8.95
CA HIS A 116 13.77 -14.01 -7.61
C HIS A 116 12.50 -14.88 -7.55
N TYR A 117 12.60 -16.02 -6.87
CA TYR A 117 11.51 -16.96 -6.64
C TYR A 117 11.35 -17.19 -5.14
N PHE A 118 10.15 -16.95 -4.59
CA PHE A 118 9.89 -17.09 -3.17
C PHE A 118 8.40 -17.33 -2.89
N LEU A 119 8.08 -17.80 -1.69
CA LEU A 119 6.70 -17.87 -1.23
C LEU A 119 6.25 -16.50 -0.73
N PHE A 120 5.09 -16.06 -1.20
CA PHE A 120 4.52 -14.79 -0.75
C PHE A 120 4.29 -14.76 0.78
N SER A 121 3.80 -15.86 1.36
CA SER A 121 3.62 -16.00 2.81
C SER A 121 4.91 -15.72 3.57
N SER A 122 6.02 -16.29 3.12
CA SER A 122 7.32 -16.12 3.80
C SER A 122 7.82 -14.68 3.75
N PHE A 123 7.71 -14.03 2.60
CA PHE A 123 8.00 -12.60 2.50
C PHE A 123 7.06 -11.77 3.39
N PHE A 124 5.75 -12.06 3.34
CA PHE A 124 4.74 -11.32 4.09
C PHE A 124 4.97 -11.40 5.61
N GLU A 125 5.44 -12.54 6.12
CA GLU A 125 5.78 -12.74 7.53
C GLU A 125 6.95 -11.86 8.00
N THR A 126 7.87 -11.48 7.11
CA THR A 126 8.99 -10.59 7.45
C THR A 126 8.60 -9.13 7.55
N LEU A 127 7.43 -8.76 7.04
CA LEU A 127 7.01 -7.36 7.00
C LEU A 127 6.62 -6.83 8.39
N PRO A 128 6.85 -5.53 8.65
CA PRO A 128 6.36 -4.87 9.86
C PRO A 128 4.84 -4.95 10.01
N THR A 129 4.35 -4.79 11.25
CA THR A 129 2.92 -4.91 11.60
C THR A 129 2.01 -4.05 10.74
N ARG A 130 2.45 -2.85 10.34
CA ARG A 130 1.67 -1.95 9.47
C ARG A 130 1.29 -2.59 8.11
N TRP A 131 2.16 -3.45 7.57
CA TRP A 131 1.91 -4.16 6.31
C TRP A 131 1.05 -5.40 6.50
N LYS A 132 1.03 -5.96 7.71
CA LYS A 132 0.28 -7.18 8.04
C LYS A 132 -1.23 -6.95 8.12
N ALA A 133 -1.68 -5.70 8.08
CA ALA A 133 -3.11 -5.37 8.07
C ALA A 133 -3.82 -5.88 6.80
N SER A 134 -3.12 -5.97 5.66
CA SER A 134 -3.72 -6.47 4.42
C SER A 134 -2.67 -7.15 3.51
N SER A 135 -2.69 -8.47 3.47
CA SER A 135 -1.90 -9.26 2.51
C SER A 135 -2.32 -8.99 1.05
N LYS A 136 -3.62 -8.70 0.84
CA LYS A 136 -4.16 -8.37 -0.48
C LYS A 136 -3.53 -7.10 -1.04
N ASP A 137 -3.39 -6.07 -0.23
CA ASP A 137 -2.83 -4.78 -0.66
C ASP A 137 -1.35 -4.90 -0.97
N THR A 138 -0.57 -5.60 -0.14
CA THR A 138 0.83 -5.92 -0.42
C THR A 138 0.96 -6.67 -1.75
N GLY A 139 0.08 -7.64 -2.01
CA GLY A 139 0.06 -8.37 -3.28
C GLY A 139 -0.24 -7.48 -4.50
N ILE A 140 -1.15 -6.51 -4.35
CA ILE A 140 -1.46 -5.54 -5.40
C ILE A 140 -0.25 -4.65 -5.69
N ILE A 141 0.45 -4.17 -4.67
CA ILE A 141 1.68 -3.38 -4.81
C ILE A 141 2.75 -4.14 -5.58
N LEU A 142 3.03 -5.39 -5.18
CA LEU A 142 4.01 -6.23 -5.85
C LEU A 142 3.68 -6.46 -7.33
N LYS A 143 2.42 -6.73 -7.66
CA LYS A 143 1.98 -6.90 -9.06
C LYS A 143 2.12 -5.62 -9.87
N LYS A 144 1.64 -4.51 -9.32
CA LYS A 144 1.51 -3.24 -10.05
C LYS A 144 2.86 -2.56 -10.29
N TYR A 145 3.71 -2.54 -9.28
CA TYR A 145 4.95 -1.75 -9.32
C TYR A 145 6.21 -2.57 -9.55
N TYR A 146 6.18 -3.85 -9.20
CA TYR A 146 7.34 -4.73 -9.35
C TYR A 146 7.12 -5.84 -10.37
N ALA A 147 5.98 -5.80 -11.08
CA ALA A 147 5.61 -6.80 -12.08
C ALA A 147 5.69 -8.25 -11.56
N ALA A 148 5.37 -8.47 -10.29
CA ALA A 148 5.43 -9.78 -9.67
C ALA A 148 4.35 -10.72 -10.24
N GLU A 149 4.75 -11.90 -10.67
CA GLU A 149 3.88 -12.99 -11.12
C GLU A 149 3.57 -13.91 -9.94
N PHE A 150 2.31 -13.94 -9.49
CA PHE A 150 1.86 -14.81 -8.40
C PHE A 150 1.37 -16.15 -8.92
N GLY A 151 1.63 -17.20 -8.14
CA GLY A 151 1.22 -18.56 -8.50
C GLY A 151 2.04 -19.13 -9.67
N HIS A 152 3.20 -18.55 -9.96
CA HIS A 152 4.11 -19.05 -10.99
C HIS A 152 4.53 -20.48 -10.64
N PRO A 153 4.29 -21.48 -11.54
CA PRO A 153 4.73 -22.83 -11.32
C PRO A 153 6.25 -22.92 -11.47
N TYR A 154 6.91 -23.44 -10.46
CA TYR A 154 8.36 -23.59 -10.44
C TYR A 154 8.74 -25.02 -10.08
N ASN A 155 9.51 -25.67 -10.96
CA ASN A 155 9.90 -27.07 -10.78
C ASN A 155 11.10 -27.18 -9.85
N ILE A 156 10.94 -27.96 -8.80
CA ILE A 156 11.97 -28.34 -7.83
C ILE A 156 12.15 -29.86 -7.86
N GLU A 157 13.18 -30.36 -7.24
CA GLU A 157 13.50 -31.82 -7.21
C GLU A 157 12.35 -32.68 -6.69
N THR A 158 11.55 -32.15 -5.77
CA THR A 158 10.42 -32.85 -5.15
C THR A 158 9.06 -32.54 -5.78
N GLY A 159 9.03 -31.97 -6.99
CA GLY A 159 7.79 -31.61 -7.73
C GLY A 159 7.68 -30.15 -8.07
N THR A 160 6.46 -29.67 -8.28
CA THR A 160 6.20 -28.26 -8.63
C THR A 160 5.67 -27.50 -7.42
N ILE A 161 6.16 -26.27 -7.21
CA ILE A 161 5.62 -25.32 -6.23
C ILE A 161 5.03 -24.11 -6.96
N ARG A 162 4.07 -23.46 -6.30
CA ARG A 162 3.55 -22.17 -6.75
C ARG A 162 4.21 -21.06 -5.94
N CYS A 163 4.96 -20.19 -6.61
CA CYS A 163 5.72 -19.12 -5.97
C CYS A 163 5.41 -17.76 -6.60
N VAL A 164 5.97 -16.71 -6.01
CA VAL A 164 6.10 -15.40 -6.61
C VAL A 164 7.36 -15.41 -7.45
N LYS A 165 7.25 -15.00 -8.72
CA LYS A 165 8.39 -14.71 -9.60
C LYS A 165 8.50 -13.20 -9.74
N LEU A 166 9.64 -12.66 -9.41
CA LEU A 166 9.94 -11.24 -9.39
C LEU A 166 11.22 -10.98 -10.19
N LYS A 167 11.24 -9.94 -11.03
CA LYS A 167 12.48 -9.54 -11.69
C LYS A 167 13.52 -9.16 -10.65
N GLN A 168 14.79 -9.56 -10.89
CA GLN A 168 15.88 -9.28 -9.97
C GLN A 168 15.99 -7.78 -9.67
N LEU A 169 16.07 -7.45 -8.37
CA LEU A 169 16.20 -6.09 -7.87
C LEU A 169 17.66 -5.65 -8.02
N HIS A 170 17.87 -4.38 -8.36
CA HIS A 170 19.20 -3.77 -8.49
C HIS A 170 19.36 -2.66 -7.47
N ILE A 171 20.59 -2.51 -6.94
CA ILE A 171 20.96 -1.49 -5.94
C ILE A 171 20.69 -0.07 -6.47
N ASP A 172 20.88 0.16 -7.76
CA ASP A 172 20.75 1.48 -8.40
C ASP A 172 19.36 2.12 -8.23
N GLN A 173 18.35 1.35 -7.84
CA GLN A 173 17.00 1.85 -7.56
C GLN A 173 16.84 2.45 -6.14
N ILE A 174 17.84 2.25 -5.26
CA ILE A 174 17.82 2.79 -3.88
C ILE A 174 18.50 4.17 -3.84
N GLU A 175 19.46 4.44 -4.72
CA GLU A 175 20.34 5.63 -4.65
C GLU A 175 19.70 6.92 -5.16
N HIS A 176 18.48 6.88 -5.70
CA HIS A 176 17.77 8.07 -6.20
C HIS A 176 16.96 8.84 -5.15
N HIS A 177 17.17 8.60 -3.86
CA HIS A 177 16.65 9.45 -2.81
C HIS A 177 17.80 10.22 -2.12
N PRO A 178 18.20 11.39 -2.64
CA PRO A 178 19.10 12.25 -1.90
C PRO A 178 18.35 12.71 -0.64
N THR A 179 18.79 12.23 0.51
CA THR A 179 18.49 12.87 1.79
C THR A 179 19.00 14.29 1.69
N GLU A 180 18.13 15.26 1.43
CA GLU A 180 18.47 16.66 1.58
C GLU A 180 18.94 16.89 3.02
N LYS A 181 20.23 17.00 3.17
CA LYS A 181 20.84 17.54 4.39
C LYS A 181 20.28 18.96 4.53
N LYS A 182 19.38 19.17 5.49
CA LYS A 182 19.05 20.51 5.97
C LYS A 182 20.35 21.21 6.27
N LYS A 183 20.71 22.21 5.46
CA LYS A 183 21.70 23.18 5.82
C LYS A 183 21.06 24.04 6.90
N ASP A 184 21.44 23.78 8.13
CA ASP A 184 21.24 24.74 9.21
C ASP A 184 22.10 25.96 8.88
N ASN A 185 21.45 27.01 8.42
CA ASN A 185 22.06 28.33 8.35
C ASN A 185 21.75 29.02 9.68
N TYR A 186 22.79 29.22 10.46
CA TYR A 186 22.86 30.19 11.57
C TYR A 186 22.72 31.63 11.04
#